data_0e2844ed3c803642111900c5eec4c7a9
#
_entry.id   0e2844ed3c803642111900c5eec4c7a9
#
_cell.length_a   1.000
_cell.length_b   1.000
_cell.length_c   1.000
_cell.angle_alpha   90.00
_cell.angle_beta   90.00
_cell.angle_gamma   90.00
#
_symmetry.space_group_name_H-M   'P 1'
#
loop_
_entity.id
_entity.type
_entity.pdbx_description
1 polymer ?
#
loop_
_entity_poly.entity_id
_entity_poly.type
_entity_poly.pdbx_seq_one_letter_code
_entity_poly.pdbx_strand_id
1 'polypeptide(L)'
;MRVDLQSLLEVNRTDYTDLFSTVEHEIECGNVPTASLRLHFVRHDAGGLVPVGKLVDTLISYITHFCFTSERRADLSEQARNRAYLEAKRLFRNDPNTGQPGELLVYFLIEAVLQAPQVLKKMLITTNPNDERKGSDGVHMRWTVNEELLEVIFAEAKLHRDYAAALRSAFKSMTDFHNSATKSLEINFFLNAFSFLSQEQRDVITSYIEGENKGKCQEVHVCLIGYTWEQYDHLKTSEKEKFLKEFEKRYLAWAEVEMKPRLDAELGAFTHSHLKFEFFFLPFASVEDFRGLFLKTL
;
A
#
# COMPACT_ATOMS: atom_id res chain seq x y z
N MET A 1 -8.96 28.10 -0.19
CA MET A 1 -7.80 27.65 0.63
C MET A 1 -7.62 26.17 0.36
N ARG A 2 -6.41 25.65 0.18
CA ARG A 2 -6.20 24.19 -0.01
C ARG A 2 -6.10 23.49 1.34
N VAL A 3 -6.53 22.25 1.38
CA VAL A 3 -6.33 21.39 2.56
C VAL A 3 -4.88 20.96 2.60
N ASP A 4 -4.22 21.15 3.74
CA ASP A 4 -2.87 20.63 3.98
C ASP A 4 -2.93 19.12 4.27
N LEU A 5 -2.92 18.32 3.20
CA LEU A 5 -2.92 16.87 3.30
C LEU A 5 -1.60 16.34 3.89
N GLN A 6 -0.48 17.07 3.75
CA GLN A 6 0.83 16.63 4.25
C GLN A 6 0.84 16.56 5.79
N SER A 7 0.11 17.44 6.45
CA SER A 7 -0.02 17.42 7.93
C SER A 7 -0.73 16.18 8.48
N LEU A 8 -1.39 15.41 7.61
CA LEU A 8 -2.10 14.17 7.98
C LEU A 8 -1.23 12.91 7.85
N LEU A 9 0.00 13.03 7.34
CA LEU A 9 0.92 11.90 7.24
C LEU A 9 1.29 11.37 8.62
N GLU A 10 1.21 10.07 8.79
CA GLU A 10 1.46 9.39 10.05
C GLU A 10 2.69 8.48 10.02
N VAL A 11 3.17 8.11 8.84
CA VAL A 11 4.34 7.26 8.66
C VAL A 11 5.62 8.10 8.58
N ASN A 12 6.59 7.75 9.42
CA ASN A 12 7.90 8.37 9.39
C ASN A 12 8.71 7.82 8.19
N ARG A 13 9.12 8.71 7.30
CA ARG A 13 9.92 8.34 6.14
C ARG A 13 11.26 7.70 6.50
N THR A 14 11.83 8.01 7.66
CA THR A 14 13.08 7.39 8.14
C THR A 14 12.89 5.88 8.33
N ASP A 15 11.76 5.44 8.90
CA ASP A 15 11.49 4.02 9.10
C ASP A 15 11.44 3.26 7.76
N TYR A 16 10.93 3.91 6.72
CA TYR A 16 10.97 3.35 5.37
C TYR A 16 12.41 3.26 4.83
N THR A 17 13.19 4.34 4.92
CA THR A 17 14.56 4.37 4.38
C THR A 17 15.50 3.42 5.11
N ASP A 18 15.20 3.09 6.37
CA ASP A 18 15.94 2.11 7.16
C ASP A 18 15.63 0.65 6.78
N LEU A 19 14.45 0.41 6.23
CA LEU A 19 13.97 -0.93 5.89
C LEU A 19 14.14 -1.28 4.42
N PHE A 20 13.90 -0.31 3.53
CA PHE A 20 13.81 -0.59 2.10
C PHE A 20 14.94 0.02 1.31
N SER A 21 15.33 -0.69 0.27
CA SER A 21 16.04 -0.15 -0.88
C SER A 21 15.12 -0.19 -2.08
N THR A 22 15.33 0.75 -2.99
CA THR A 22 14.57 0.83 -4.24
C THR A 22 15.50 0.58 -5.41
N VAL A 23 15.02 -0.13 -6.41
CA VAL A 23 15.58 -0.10 -7.75
C VAL A 23 14.60 0.72 -8.58
N GLU A 24 15.03 1.88 -9.02
CA GLU A 24 14.27 2.66 -9.99
C GLU A 24 14.40 1.95 -11.33
N HIS A 25 13.29 1.46 -11.82
CA HIS A 25 13.22 0.75 -13.07
C HIS A 25 12.10 1.36 -13.90
N GLU A 26 12.46 2.08 -14.93
CA GLU A 26 11.53 2.53 -15.95
C GLU A 26 11.19 1.33 -16.85
N ILE A 27 10.17 0.58 -16.46
CA ILE A 27 9.56 -0.38 -17.37
C ILE A 27 8.56 0.40 -18.21
N GLU A 28 8.89 0.61 -19.46
CA GLU A 28 7.91 1.11 -20.43
C GLU A 28 6.89 0.00 -20.68
N CYS A 29 5.69 0.16 -20.16
CA CYS A 29 4.55 -0.66 -20.50
C CYS A 29 3.99 -0.15 -21.85
N GLY A 30 4.15 -0.93 -22.91
CA GLY A 30 3.98 -0.51 -24.28
C GLY A 30 2.63 0.06 -24.73
N ASN A 31 1.59 0.08 -23.87
CA ASN A 31 0.25 0.58 -24.22
C ASN A 31 -0.42 1.42 -23.11
N VAL A 32 0.23 1.69 -21.99
CA VAL A 32 -0.38 2.44 -20.89
C VAL A 32 0.54 3.59 -20.47
N PRO A 33 0.26 4.81 -20.97
CA PRO A 33 1.17 5.96 -20.78
C PRO A 33 1.24 6.50 -19.35
N THR A 34 0.54 5.89 -18.39
CA THR A 34 0.38 6.43 -17.03
C THR A 34 0.68 5.44 -15.91
N ALA A 35 1.40 4.34 -16.20
CA ALA A 35 1.82 3.40 -15.16
C ALA A 35 3.23 3.75 -14.64
N SER A 36 3.34 4.06 -13.35
CA SER A 36 4.63 4.20 -12.66
C SER A 36 4.94 2.89 -11.93
N LEU A 37 6.10 2.33 -12.21
CA LEU A 37 6.54 1.07 -11.62
C LEU A 37 7.64 1.34 -10.60
N ARG A 38 7.45 0.86 -9.37
CA ARG A 38 8.41 1.03 -8.28
C ARG A 38 8.77 -0.32 -7.71
N LEU A 39 10.03 -0.69 -7.83
CA LEU A 39 10.55 -1.86 -7.17
C LEU A 39 11.10 -1.51 -5.81
N HIS A 40 10.61 -2.20 -4.80
CA HIS A 40 11.10 -2.12 -3.43
C HIS A 40 11.61 -3.49 -3.01
N PHE A 41 12.64 -3.49 -2.18
CA PHE A 41 13.06 -4.71 -1.50
C PHE A 41 13.53 -4.40 -0.10
N VAL A 42 13.35 -5.34 0.81
CA VAL A 42 13.78 -5.19 2.19
C VAL A 42 15.31 -5.20 2.23
N ARG A 43 15.90 -4.18 2.86
CA ARG A 43 17.35 -4.09 3.01
C ARG A 43 17.87 -5.29 3.81
N HIS A 44 18.99 -5.83 3.35
CA HIS A 44 19.72 -6.85 4.11
C HIS A 44 20.46 -6.20 5.27
N ASP A 45 20.55 -6.94 6.37
CA ASP A 45 21.43 -6.59 7.48
C ASP A 45 22.91 -6.82 7.11
N ALA A 46 23.80 -6.51 8.06
CA ALA A 46 25.24 -6.70 7.88
C ALA A 46 25.64 -8.19 7.72
N GLY A 47 24.77 -9.12 8.10
CA GLY A 47 24.95 -10.56 7.96
C GLY A 47 24.41 -11.15 6.66
N GLY A 48 23.85 -10.30 5.75
CA GLY A 48 23.26 -10.76 4.49
C GLY A 48 21.87 -11.40 4.65
N LEU A 49 21.25 -11.28 5.81
CA LEU A 49 19.91 -11.78 6.08
C LEU A 49 18.88 -10.68 5.82
N VAL A 50 17.76 -11.04 5.23
CA VAL A 50 16.60 -10.15 5.12
C VAL A 50 15.96 -10.02 6.49
N PRO A 51 15.99 -8.85 7.14
CA PRO A 51 15.43 -8.71 8.48
C PRO A 51 13.91 -8.62 8.43
N VAL A 52 13.24 -9.69 8.03
CA VAL A 52 11.77 -9.78 7.99
C VAL A 52 11.18 -9.46 9.37
N GLY A 53 11.88 -9.83 10.45
CA GLY A 53 11.51 -9.44 11.81
C GLY A 53 11.45 -7.92 12.00
N LYS A 54 12.49 -7.20 11.57
CA LYS A 54 12.51 -5.72 11.66
C LYS A 54 11.37 -5.08 10.84
N LEU A 55 11.07 -5.62 9.66
CA LEU A 55 9.92 -5.17 8.86
C LEU A 55 8.61 -5.38 9.62
N VAL A 56 8.40 -6.58 10.17
CA VAL A 56 7.19 -6.90 10.94
C VAL A 56 7.06 -6.02 12.18
N ASP A 57 8.13 -5.86 12.96
CA ASP A 57 8.14 -5.01 14.17
C ASP A 57 7.79 -3.55 13.82
N THR A 58 8.37 -3.03 12.74
CA THR A 58 8.05 -1.67 12.27
C THR A 58 6.59 -1.57 11.84
N LEU A 59 6.07 -2.50 11.04
CA LEU A 59 4.67 -2.47 10.64
C LEU A 59 3.72 -2.54 11.84
N ILE A 60 4.01 -3.41 12.81
CA ILE A 60 3.20 -3.53 14.03
C ILE A 60 3.22 -2.25 14.87
N SER A 61 4.32 -1.50 14.88
CA SER A 61 4.36 -0.19 15.54
C SER A 61 3.36 0.81 14.94
N TYR A 62 2.95 0.64 13.69
CA TYR A 62 1.97 1.47 12.98
C TYR A 62 0.52 0.97 13.05
N ILE A 63 0.20 -0.14 13.73
CA ILE A 63 -1.17 -0.69 13.73
C ILE A 63 -2.21 0.27 14.30
N THR A 64 -1.86 1.06 15.33
CA THR A 64 -2.78 2.05 15.89
C THR A 64 -3.03 3.21 14.94
N HIS A 65 -2.01 3.60 14.16
CA HIS A 65 -2.12 4.62 13.11
C HIS A 65 -2.99 4.12 11.95
N PHE A 66 -2.81 2.89 11.55
CA PHE A 66 -3.63 2.25 10.52
C PHE A 66 -5.10 2.07 10.95
N CYS A 67 -5.34 1.69 12.22
CA CYS A 67 -6.68 1.37 12.69
C CYS A 67 -7.49 2.58 13.16
N PHE A 68 -6.87 3.62 13.74
CA PHE A 68 -7.57 4.70 14.43
C PHE A 68 -7.20 6.08 13.89
N THR A 69 -8.15 7.02 13.99
CA THR A 69 -7.92 8.42 13.62
C THR A 69 -6.94 9.11 14.57
N SER A 70 -6.35 10.21 14.12
CA SER A 70 -5.46 11.05 14.93
C SER A 70 -6.14 11.57 16.19
N GLU A 71 -7.42 11.99 16.11
CA GLU A 71 -8.18 12.47 17.27
C GLU A 71 -8.33 11.38 18.34
N ARG A 72 -8.61 10.14 17.92
CA ARG A 72 -8.72 9.03 18.88
C ARG A 72 -7.40 8.68 19.55
N ARG A 73 -6.27 9.01 18.93
CA ARG A 73 -4.91 8.77 19.46
C ARG A 73 -4.30 9.98 20.15
N ALA A 74 -4.91 11.18 20.00
CA ALA A 74 -4.43 12.40 20.64
C ALA A 74 -4.63 12.34 22.17
N ASP A 75 -3.68 12.95 22.88
CA ASP A 75 -3.74 13.18 24.34
C ASP A 75 -3.99 11.94 25.20
N LEU A 76 -3.69 10.74 24.68
CA LEU A 76 -3.83 9.51 25.44
C LEU A 76 -2.75 9.38 26.52
N SER A 77 -3.17 9.04 27.74
CA SER A 77 -2.24 8.57 28.78
C SER A 77 -1.54 7.29 28.31
N GLU A 78 -0.44 6.93 28.93
CA GLU A 78 0.30 5.68 28.61
C GLU A 78 -0.62 4.45 28.70
N GLN A 79 -1.42 4.35 29.74
CA GLN A 79 -2.38 3.26 29.89
C GLN A 79 -3.42 3.23 28.76
N ALA A 80 -3.91 4.40 28.31
CA ALA A 80 -4.88 4.47 27.22
C ALA A 80 -4.23 4.12 25.87
N ARG A 81 -2.97 4.49 25.65
CA ARG A 81 -2.19 4.05 24.48
C ARG A 81 -2.02 2.53 24.42
N ASN A 82 -1.68 1.91 25.55
CA ASN A 82 -1.57 0.46 25.64
C ASN A 82 -2.91 -0.25 25.37
N ARG A 83 -4.03 0.31 25.86
CA ARG A 83 -5.37 -0.22 25.55
C ARG A 83 -5.69 -0.07 24.05
N ALA A 84 -5.42 1.07 23.45
CA ALA A 84 -5.62 1.29 22.02
C ALA A 84 -4.79 0.32 21.18
N TYR A 85 -3.55 0.04 21.57
CA TYR A 85 -2.71 -0.95 20.92
C TYR A 85 -3.33 -2.37 21.00
N LEU A 86 -3.76 -2.81 22.17
CA LEU A 86 -4.41 -4.11 22.34
C LEU A 86 -5.73 -4.19 21.59
N GLU A 87 -6.47 -3.09 21.48
CA GLU A 87 -7.68 -3.02 20.69
C GLU A 87 -7.38 -3.12 19.18
N ALA A 88 -6.38 -2.38 18.70
CA ALA A 88 -5.93 -2.47 17.32
C ALA A 88 -5.53 -3.92 16.94
N LYS A 89 -4.77 -4.60 17.79
CA LYS A 89 -4.41 -6.01 17.59
C LYS A 89 -5.65 -6.91 17.39
N ARG A 90 -6.72 -6.69 18.16
CA ARG A 90 -7.95 -7.49 18.07
C ARG A 90 -8.75 -7.27 16.79
N LEU A 91 -8.48 -6.19 16.05
CA LEU A 91 -9.10 -5.94 14.73
C LEU A 91 -8.47 -6.78 13.62
N PHE A 92 -7.26 -7.28 13.85
CA PHE A 92 -6.61 -8.20 12.92
C PHE A 92 -7.10 -9.63 13.14
N ARG A 93 -7.31 -10.36 12.05
CA ARG A 93 -7.72 -11.77 12.08
C ARG A 93 -6.53 -12.65 12.39
N ASN A 94 -6.74 -13.62 13.23
CA ASN A 94 -5.76 -14.69 13.44
C ASN A 94 -5.92 -15.80 12.38
N ASP A 95 -5.73 -15.42 11.11
CA ASP A 95 -5.83 -16.31 9.96
C ASP A 95 -4.60 -16.09 9.06
N PRO A 96 -3.78 -17.11 8.79
CA PRO A 96 -2.60 -16.99 7.95
C PRO A 96 -2.92 -16.60 6.50
N ASN A 97 -4.16 -16.76 6.06
CA ASN A 97 -4.61 -16.39 4.72
C ASN A 97 -5.20 -14.97 4.64
N THR A 98 -5.27 -14.23 5.76
CA THR A 98 -5.79 -12.86 5.75
C THR A 98 -4.94 -11.93 4.88
N GLY A 99 -5.58 -10.98 4.20
CA GLY A 99 -4.91 -9.91 3.45
C GLY A 99 -4.30 -8.80 4.32
N GLN A 100 -4.69 -8.73 5.60
CA GLN A 100 -4.38 -7.59 6.47
C GLN A 100 -2.89 -7.25 6.64
N PRO A 101 -1.93 -8.18 6.66
CA PRO A 101 -0.51 -7.81 6.63
C PRO A 101 -0.12 -7.03 5.37
N GLY A 102 -0.72 -7.36 4.22
CA GLY A 102 -0.55 -6.65 2.96
C GLY A 102 -1.20 -5.26 2.99
N GLU A 103 -2.40 -5.15 3.57
CA GLU A 103 -3.12 -3.87 3.73
C GLU A 103 -2.31 -2.89 4.58
N LEU A 104 -1.75 -3.33 5.71
CA LEU A 104 -0.88 -2.49 6.54
C LEU A 104 0.42 -2.12 5.82
N LEU A 105 0.99 -3.04 5.05
CA LEU A 105 2.23 -2.79 4.30
C LEU A 105 2.00 -1.79 3.15
N VAL A 106 0.90 -1.90 2.40
CA VAL A 106 0.60 -0.93 1.34
C VAL A 106 0.28 0.45 1.91
N TYR A 107 -0.44 0.54 3.04
CA TYR A 107 -0.63 1.79 3.77
C TYR A 107 0.72 2.44 4.11
N PHE A 108 1.65 1.68 4.72
CA PHE A 108 2.97 2.17 5.08
C PHE A 108 3.75 2.69 3.87
N LEU A 109 3.74 1.96 2.75
CA LEU A 109 4.45 2.35 1.53
C LEU A 109 3.83 3.58 0.86
N ILE A 110 2.51 3.69 0.81
CA ILE A 110 1.84 4.84 0.21
C ILE A 110 2.17 6.11 0.99
N GLU A 111 2.09 6.09 2.31
CA GLU A 111 2.42 7.27 3.10
C GLU A 111 3.91 7.61 3.03
N ALA A 112 4.79 6.62 3.14
CA ALA A 112 6.23 6.86 3.15
C ALA A 112 6.80 7.30 1.80
N VAL A 113 6.32 6.74 0.69
CA VAL A 113 6.88 6.93 -0.65
C VAL A 113 6.10 7.95 -1.46
N LEU A 114 4.78 7.80 -1.52
CA LEU A 114 3.93 8.69 -2.32
C LEU A 114 3.51 9.94 -1.54
N GLN A 115 3.79 9.99 -0.23
CA GLN A 115 3.41 11.09 0.65
C GLN A 115 1.90 11.41 0.55
N ALA A 116 1.10 10.36 0.53
CA ALA A 116 -0.35 10.42 0.44
C ALA A 116 -0.96 9.86 1.73
N PRO A 117 -1.47 10.69 2.64
CA PRO A 117 -2.07 10.24 3.88
C PRO A 117 -3.32 9.38 3.64
N GLN A 118 -3.54 8.41 4.51
CA GLN A 118 -4.76 7.62 4.52
C GLN A 118 -5.93 8.45 5.04
N VAL A 119 -6.96 8.60 4.20
CA VAL A 119 -8.13 9.42 4.53
C VAL A 119 -9.34 8.60 4.97
N LEU A 120 -9.34 7.30 4.75
CA LEU A 120 -10.38 6.39 5.22
C LEU A 120 -9.77 5.23 6.01
N LYS A 121 -10.06 5.19 7.31
CA LYS A 121 -9.64 4.10 8.21
C LYS A 121 -10.70 2.98 8.19
N LYS A 122 -10.54 2.02 7.31
CA LYS A 122 -11.49 0.89 7.15
C LYS A 122 -11.75 0.13 8.43
N MET A 123 -10.75 -0.03 9.28
CA MET A 123 -10.87 -0.76 10.53
C MET A 123 -11.89 -0.14 11.50
N LEU A 124 -12.15 1.16 11.42
CA LEU A 124 -13.16 1.83 12.25
C LEU A 124 -14.61 1.49 11.86
N ILE A 125 -14.82 1.16 10.60
CA ILE A 125 -16.16 0.78 10.10
C ILE A 125 -16.39 -0.73 10.25
N THR A 126 -15.43 -1.51 10.77
CA THR A 126 -15.57 -2.96 10.95
C THR A 126 -16.39 -3.24 12.20
N THR A 127 -17.64 -3.69 12.01
CA THR A 127 -18.51 -4.14 13.10
C THR A 127 -18.21 -5.58 13.50
N ASN A 128 -17.71 -6.41 12.58
CA ASN A 128 -17.33 -7.78 12.82
C ASN A 128 -15.98 -8.08 12.15
N PRO A 129 -14.91 -8.42 12.91
CA PRO A 129 -13.59 -8.72 12.35
C PRO A 129 -13.57 -9.90 11.36
N ASN A 130 -14.57 -10.77 11.41
CA ASN A 130 -14.66 -11.94 10.55
C ASN A 130 -15.32 -11.64 9.19
N ASP A 131 -15.93 -10.47 9.00
CA ASP A 131 -16.54 -10.11 7.73
C ASP A 131 -15.45 -9.69 6.74
N GLU A 132 -15.39 -10.38 5.61
CA GLU A 132 -14.53 -9.99 4.50
C GLU A 132 -15.12 -8.76 3.82
N ARG A 133 -14.36 -7.66 3.82
CA ARG A 133 -14.84 -6.41 3.23
C ARG A 133 -14.52 -6.38 1.76
N LYS A 134 -15.55 -6.13 0.99
CA LYS A 134 -15.41 -5.76 -0.42
C LYS A 134 -14.96 -4.29 -0.50
N GLY A 135 -14.06 -3.99 -1.40
CA GLY A 135 -13.59 -2.63 -1.66
C GLY A 135 -12.07 -2.54 -1.70
N SER A 136 -11.55 -1.31 -1.87
CA SER A 136 -10.11 -1.06 -1.87
C SER A 136 -9.50 -1.33 -0.49
N ASP A 137 -8.21 -1.65 -0.40
CA ASP A 137 -7.53 -1.90 0.88
C ASP A 137 -7.25 -0.60 1.68
N GLY A 138 -7.36 0.54 1.02
CA GLY A 138 -7.27 1.86 1.63
C GLY A 138 -7.58 2.96 0.64
N VAL A 139 -8.03 4.10 1.16
CA VAL A 139 -8.22 5.33 0.38
C VAL A 139 -7.26 6.37 0.90
N HIS A 140 -6.43 6.89 0.00
CA HIS A 140 -5.44 7.92 0.28
C HIS A 140 -5.65 9.13 -0.63
N MET A 141 -5.07 10.27 -0.28
CA MET A 141 -5.12 11.47 -1.11
C MET A 141 -3.81 12.22 -1.09
N ARG A 142 -3.49 12.89 -2.20
CA ARG A 142 -2.42 13.88 -2.26
C ARG A 142 -2.70 14.93 -3.33
N TRP A 143 -2.09 16.08 -3.18
CA TRP A 143 -1.96 17.02 -4.27
C TRP A 143 -0.79 16.62 -5.18
N THR A 144 -0.94 16.78 -6.49
CA THR A 144 0.21 16.63 -7.40
C THR A 144 1.29 17.68 -7.09
N VAL A 145 2.51 17.43 -7.57
CA VAL A 145 3.67 18.32 -7.32
C VAL A 145 3.38 19.78 -7.71
N ASN A 146 2.62 19.99 -8.78
CA ASN A 146 2.19 21.32 -9.23
C ASN A 146 0.94 21.80 -8.47
N GLU A 147 0.44 21.00 -7.53
CA GLU A 147 -0.72 21.31 -6.68
C GLU A 147 -2.00 21.69 -7.41
N GLU A 148 -2.14 21.35 -8.68
CA GLU A 148 -3.31 21.69 -9.48
C GLU A 148 -4.35 20.56 -9.52
N LEU A 149 -3.92 19.33 -9.25
CA LEU A 149 -4.72 18.13 -9.36
C LEU A 149 -4.77 17.40 -8.01
N LEU A 150 -5.97 17.03 -7.57
CA LEU A 150 -6.18 16.14 -6.43
C LEU A 150 -6.13 14.69 -6.90
N GLU A 151 -5.18 13.92 -6.43
CA GLU A 151 -5.16 12.47 -6.64
C GLU A 151 -5.92 11.77 -5.52
N VAL A 152 -6.94 10.99 -5.89
CA VAL A 152 -7.65 10.05 -5.01
C VAL A 152 -7.13 8.66 -5.31
N ILE A 153 -6.50 8.06 -4.33
CA ILE A 153 -5.74 6.83 -4.46
C ILE A 153 -6.52 5.68 -3.82
N PHE A 154 -6.80 4.65 -4.61
CA PHE A 154 -7.35 3.39 -4.15
C PHE A 154 -6.23 2.35 -4.08
N ALA A 155 -5.98 1.85 -2.88
CA ALA A 155 -4.93 0.88 -2.62
C ALA A 155 -5.44 -0.56 -2.76
N GLU A 156 -4.58 -1.43 -3.28
CA GLU A 156 -4.81 -2.87 -3.36
C GLU A 156 -3.51 -3.61 -3.06
N ALA A 157 -3.53 -4.57 -2.15
CA ALA A 157 -2.37 -5.37 -1.78
C ALA A 157 -2.62 -6.85 -2.05
N LYS A 158 -1.72 -7.47 -2.77
CA LYS A 158 -1.72 -8.91 -3.00
C LYS A 158 -0.38 -9.51 -2.63
N LEU A 159 -0.41 -10.36 -1.62
CA LEU A 159 0.73 -11.14 -1.20
C LEU A 159 0.46 -12.60 -1.59
N HIS A 160 1.17 -13.13 -2.55
CA HIS A 160 1.05 -14.53 -2.99
C HIS A 160 2.43 -15.17 -3.13
N ARG A 161 2.48 -16.48 -3.07
CA ARG A 161 3.73 -17.19 -3.39
C ARG A 161 4.13 -16.93 -4.84
N ASP A 162 3.18 -17.01 -5.75
CA ASP A 162 3.40 -16.85 -7.18
C ASP A 162 3.11 -15.41 -7.64
N TYR A 163 4.05 -14.79 -8.34
CA TYR A 163 3.93 -13.44 -8.89
C TYR A 163 2.71 -13.28 -9.82
N ALA A 164 2.54 -14.22 -10.76
CA ALA A 164 1.45 -14.12 -11.74
C ALA A 164 0.08 -14.26 -11.06
N ALA A 165 -0.02 -15.08 -10.01
CA ALA A 165 -1.25 -15.17 -9.21
C ALA A 165 -1.53 -13.88 -8.45
N ALA A 166 -0.51 -13.25 -7.86
CA ALA A 166 -0.66 -11.95 -7.19
C ALA A 166 -1.16 -10.88 -8.16
N LEU A 167 -0.54 -10.80 -9.33
CA LEU A 167 -0.88 -9.82 -10.37
C LEU A 167 -2.32 -9.99 -10.85
N ARG A 168 -2.70 -11.20 -11.29
CA ARG A 168 -4.08 -11.50 -11.72
C ARG A 168 -5.11 -11.20 -10.63
N SER A 169 -4.79 -11.53 -9.38
CA SER A 169 -5.68 -11.25 -8.25
C SER A 169 -5.87 -9.75 -8.04
N ALA A 170 -4.82 -8.93 -8.18
CA ALA A 170 -4.90 -7.47 -8.09
C ALA A 170 -5.78 -6.88 -9.19
N PHE A 171 -5.55 -7.27 -10.45
CA PHE A 171 -6.36 -6.79 -11.58
C PHE A 171 -7.82 -7.23 -11.48
N LYS A 172 -8.08 -8.45 -10.99
CA LYS A 172 -9.43 -8.92 -10.71
C LYS A 172 -10.11 -8.04 -9.65
N SER A 173 -9.45 -7.76 -8.53
CA SER A 173 -10.00 -6.90 -7.47
C SER A 173 -10.32 -5.49 -7.99
N MET A 174 -9.42 -4.88 -8.77
CA MET A 174 -9.66 -3.57 -9.38
C MET A 174 -10.85 -3.60 -10.35
N THR A 175 -10.97 -4.66 -11.16
CA THR A 175 -12.10 -4.84 -12.08
C THR A 175 -13.42 -4.95 -11.30
N ASP A 176 -13.45 -5.79 -10.27
CA ASP A 176 -14.61 -5.98 -9.42
C ASP A 176 -15.01 -4.67 -8.71
N PHE A 177 -14.02 -3.87 -8.27
CA PHE A 177 -14.22 -2.56 -7.66
C PHE A 177 -14.91 -1.57 -8.62
N HIS A 178 -14.46 -1.47 -9.87
CA HIS A 178 -15.04 -0.58 -10.88
C HIS A 178 -16.41 -1.02 -11.36
N ASN A 179 -16.65 -2.33 -11.45
CA ASN A 179 -17.92 -2.89 -11.95
C ASN A 179 -19.02 -2.96 -10.87
N SER A 180 -18.68 -2.66 -9.62
CA SER A 180 -19.63 -2.73 -8.51
C SER A 180 -20.04 -1.34 -8.02
N ALA A 181 -21.14 -1.27 -7.25
CA ALA A 181 -21.53 -0.06 -6.51
C ALA A 181 -20.53 0.29 -5.39
N THR A 182 -19.53 -0.55 -5.13
CA THR A 182 -18.57 -0.42 -4.03
C THR A 182 -17.78 0.87 -4.12
N LYS A 183 -17.34 1.26 -5.32
CA LYS A 183 -16.63 2.51 -5.55
C LYS A 183 -17.42 3.74 -5.09
N SER A 184 -18.68 3.85 -5.53
CA SER A 184 -19.57 4.96 -5.13
C SER A 184 -19.83 4.94 -3.64
N LEU A 185 -20.00 3.76 -3.04
CA LEU A 185 -20.16 3.61 -1.59
C LEU A 185 -18.89 4.04 -0.84
N GLU A 186 -17.70 3.64 -1.29
CA GLU A 186 -16.45 4.06 -0.67
C GLU A 186 -16.25 5.58 -0.76
N ILE A 187 -16.52 6.18 -1.92
CA ILE A 187 -16.47 7.64 -2.09
C ILE A 187 -17.46 8.33 -1.13
N ASN A 188 -18.68 7.86 -1.04
CA ASN A 188 -19.65 8.40 -0.10
C ASN A 188 -19.23 8.20 1.37
N PHE A 189 -18.67 7.04 1.70
CA PHE A 189 -18.18 6.78 3.05
C PHE A 189 -17.05 7.72 3.42
N PHE A 190 -16.08 7.93 2.53
CA PHE A 190 -14.98 8.80 2.88
C PHE A 190 -15.40 10.28 2.94
N LEU A 191 -16.28 10.76 2.06
CA LEU A 191 -16.82 12.12 2.13
C LEU A 191 -17.55 12.38 3.46
N ASN A 192 -18.21 11.36 4.01
CA ASN A 192 -18.89 11.45 5.30
C ASN A 192 -17.97 11.18 6.53
N ALA A 193 -16.85 10.46 6.32
CA ALA A 193 -15.95 10.06 7.41
C ALA A 193 -14.87 11.09 7.74
N PHE A 194 -14.84 12.23 7.07
CA PHE A 194 -13.88 13.31 7.32
C PHE A 194 -14.15 14.08 8.63
N SER A 195 -14.42 13.37 9.72
CA SER A 195 -14.64 14.02 11.03
C SER A 195 -13.41 14.83 11.50
N PHE A 196 -12.20 14.46 11.07
CA PHE A 196 -10.96 15.14 11.38
C PHE A 196 -10.67 16.38 10.49
N LEU A 197 -11.45 16.61 9.44
CA LEU A 197 -11.38 17.82 8.63
C LEU A 197 -12.45 18.82 9.07
N SER A 198 -12.11 20.11 9.03
CA SER A 198 -13.11 21.17 9.19
C SER A 198 -14.16 21.09 8.07
N GLN A 199 -15.33 21.70 8.29
CA GLN A 199 -16.37 21.74 7.25
C GLN A 199 -15.83 22.38 5.96
N GLU A 200 -15.08 23.48 6.07
CA GLU A 200 -14.46 24.16 4.93
C GLU A 200 -13.51 23.24 4.15
N GLN A 201 -12.70 22.46 4.85
CA GLN A 201 -11.79 21.48 4.23
C GLN A 201 -12.57 20.37 3.50
N ARG A 202 -13.65 19.88 4.10
CA ARG A 202 -14.54 18.89 3.47
C ARG A 202 -15.17 19.44 2.19
N ASP A 203 -15.70 20.66 2.24
CA ASP A 203 -16.32 21.31 1.10
C ASP A 203 -15.33 21.49 -0.06
N VAL A 204 -14.07 21.84 0.24
CA VAL A 204 -13.01 21.89 -0.78
C VAL A 204 -12.81 20.53 -1.43
N ILE A 205 -12.61 19.45 -0.66
CA ILE A 205 -12.39 18.11 -1.22
C ILE A 205 -13.62 17.65 -2.01
N THR A 206 -14.83 17.86 -1.49
CA THR A 206 -16.08 17.51 -2.18
C THR A 206 -16.17 18.22 -3.52
N SER A 207 -15.77 19.49 -3.60
CA SER A 207 -15.78 20.24 -4.87
C SER A 207 -14.86 19.62 -5.94
N TYR A 208 -13.79 18.97 -5.55
CA TYR A 208 -12.89 18.25 -6.47
C TYR A 208 -13.43 16.88 -6.90
N ILE A 209 -14.19 16.20 -6.04
CA ILE A 209 -14.69 14.86 -6.32
C ILE A 209 -16.03 14.90 -7.07
N GLU A 210 -16.93 15.73 -6.63
CA GLU A 210 -18.33 15.77 -7.14
C GLU A 210 -18.73 17.13 -7.69
N GLY A 211 -18.00 18.19 -7.37
CA GLY A 211 -18.37 19.58 -7.65
C GLY A 211 -17.76 20.15 -8.93
N GLU A 212 -17.68 21.47 -8.94
CA GLU A 212 -17.19 22.27 -10.07
C GLU A 212 -15.71 22.06 -10.42
N ASN A 213 -14.90 21.59 -9.47
CA ASN A 213 -13.49 21.24 -9.67
C ASN A 213 -13.27 19.77 -10.06
N LYS A 214 -14.31 19.00 -10.39
CA LYS A 214 -14.22 17.57 -10.72
C LYS A 214 -13.19 17.25 -11.82
N GLY A 215 -13.01 18.15 -12.80
CA GLY A 215 -12.01 18.02 -13.85
C GLY A 215 -10.55 18.14 -13.37
N LYS A 216 -10.33 18.54 -12.12
CA LYS A 216 -9.02 18.60 -11.45
C LYS A 216 -8.85 17.51 -10.40
N CYS A 217 -9.59 16.41 -10.51
CA CYS A 217 -9.46 15.22 -9.70
C CYS A 217 -9.05 14.05 -10.58
N GLN A 218 -8.02 13.32 -10.15
CA GLN A 218 -7.52 12.13 -10.81
C GLN A 218 -7.62 10.92 -9.90
N GLU A 219 -8.16 9.86 -10.44
CA GLU A 219 -8.17 8.55 -9.79
C GLU A 219 -6.86 7.82 -10.07
N VAL A 220 -6.29 7.24 -9.02
CA VAL A 220 -5.03 6.50 -9.07
C VAL A 220 -5.21 5.15 -8.40
N HIS A 221 -4.77 4.08 -9.05
CA HIS A 221 -4.66 2.77 -8.43
C HIS A 221 -3.24 2.52 -7.96
N VAL A 222 -3.10 2.20 -6.69
CA VAL A 222 -1.82 1.77 -6.12
C VAL A 222 -1.91 0.29 -5.79
N CYS A 223 -1.07 -0.51 -6.44
CA CYS A 223 -1.02 -1.95 -6.26
C CYS A 223 0.28 -2.40 -5.61
N LEU A 224 0.20 -3.02 -4.43
CA LEU A 224 1.30 -3.76 -3.85
C LEU A 224 1.23 -5.21 -4.31
N ILE A 225 2.23 -5.64 -5.08
CA ILE A 225 2.41 -7.01 -5.54
C ILE A 225 3.59 -7.62 -4.79
N GLY A 226 3.28 -8.36 -3.72
CA GLY A 226 4.27 -9.11 -2.95
C GLY A 226 4.28 -10.59 -3.34
N TYR A 227 5.46 -11.15 -3.54
CA TYR A 227 5.60 -12.53 -4.01
C TYR A 227 6.89 -13.17 -3.50
N THR A 228 6.89 -14.51 -3.44
CA THR A 228 8.11 -15.26 -3.15
C THR A 228 8.98 -15.29 -4.40
N TRP A 229 10.22 -14.83 -4.27
CA TRP A 229 11.18 -14.81 -5.36
C TRP A 229 12.29 -15.85 -5.11
N GLU A 230 12.22 -16.95 -5.82
CA GLU A 230 13.07 -18.11 -5.60
C GLU A 230 14.58 -17.83 -5.79
N GLN A 231 14.94 -16.75 -6.51
CA GLN A 231 16.34 -16.38 -6.69
C GLN A 231 17.03 -15.89 -5.39
N TYR A 232 16.27 -15.58 -4.33
CA TYR A 232 16.87 -15.25 -3.03
C TYR A 232 17.76 -16.37 -2.50
N ASP A 233 17.42 -17.63 -2.73
CA ASP A 233 18.22 -18.77 -2.28
C ASP A 233 19.60 -18.84 -2.93
N HIS A 234 19.73 -18.27 -4.13
CA HIS A 234 20.98 -18.20 -4.88
C HIS A 234 21.84 -16.98 -4.53
N LEU A 235 21.34 -16.05 -3.71
CA LEU A 235 21.99 -14.80 -3.37
C LEU A 235 22.74 -14.84 -2.02
N LYS A 236 22.89 -16.02 -1.42
CA LYS A 236 23.59 -16.20 -0.14
C LYS A 236 25.05 -15.80 -0.28
N THR A 237 25.37 -14.56 0.05
CA THR A 237 26.73 -14.03 0.09
C THR A 237 26.94 -13.26 1.39
N SER A 238 28.14 -13.34 1.95
CA SER A 238 28.52 -12.64 3.18
C SER A 238 28.79 -11.14 3.00
N GLU A 239 28.83 -10.64 1.75
CA GLU A 239 29.18 -9.25 1.48
C GLU A 239 27.99 -8.47 0.95
N LYS A 240 27.53 -7.48 1.71
CA LYS A 240 26.35 -6.65 1.42
C LYS A 240 26.41 -5.97 0.03
N GLU A 241 27.56 -5.42 -0.34
CA GLU A 241 27.70 -4.73 -1.64
C GLU A 241 27.61 -5.70 -2.83
N LYS A 242 28.16 -6.89 -2.69
CA LYS A 242 28.04 -7.94 -3.72
C LYS A 242 26.61 -8.44 -3.81
N PHE A 243 25.95 -8.58 -2.66
CA PHE A 243 24.56 -8.99 -2.63
C PHE A 243 23.66 -8.00 -3.41
N LEU A 244 23.76 -6.71 -3.12
CA LEU A 244 22.89 -5.71 -3.76
C LEU A 244 23.08 -5.69 -5.29
N LYS A 245 24.34 -5.72 -5.76
CA LYS A 245 24.64 -5.73 -7.21
C LYS A 245 24.11 -7.00 -7.90
N GLU A 246 24.29 -8.15 -7.26
CA GLU A 246 23.82 -9.42 -7.83
C GLU A 246 22.30 -9.54 -7.77
N PHE A 247 21.68 -9.04 -6.68
CA PHE A 247 20.23 -8.92 -6.57
C PHE A 247 19.67 -8.08 -7.70
N GLU A 248 20.13 -6.85 -7.86
CA GLU A 248 19.68 -5.93 -8.89
C GLU A 248 19.82 -6.54 -10.29
N LYS A 249 20.99 -7.08 -10.62
CA LYS A 249 21.25 -7.72 -11.90
C LYS A 249 20.27 -8.85 -12.19
N ARG A 250 20.08 -9.77 -11.25
CA ARG A 250 19.18 -10.92 -11.42
C ARG A 250 17.72 -10.49 -11.48
N TYR A 251 17.37 -9.52 -10.63
CA TYR A 251 16.01 -9.01 -10.61
C TYR A 251 15.64 -8.33 -11.92
N LEU A 252 16.48 -7.45 -12.44
CA LEU A 252 16.23 -6.78 -13.71
C LEU A 252 16.11 -7.79 -14.86
N ALA A 253 16.99 -8.77 -14.92
CA ALA A 253 16.91 -9.84 -15.93
C ALA A 253 15.60 -10.64 -15.82
N TRP A 254 15.16 -10.96 -14.60
CA TRP A 254 13.89 -11.65 -14.36
C TRP A 254 12.70 -10.75 -14.70
N ALA A 255 12.76 -9.46 -14.34
CA ALA A 255 11.69 -8.52 -14.59
C ALA A 255 11.38 -8.35 -16.08
N GLU A 256 12.42 -8.28 -16.92
CA GLU A 256 12.23 -8.18 -18.38
C GLU A 256 11.57 -9.44 -18.98
N VAL A 257 11.92 -10.63 -18.49
CA VAL A 257 11.47 -11.89 -19.07
C VAL A 257 10.13 -12.35 -18.49
N GLU A 258 9.92 -12.19 -17.19
CA GLU A 258 8.78 -12.76 -16.48
C GLU A 258 7.76 -11.71 -16.01
N MET A 259 8.22 -10.57 -15.49
CA MET A 259 7.33 -9.58 -14.92
C MET A 259 6.65 -8.73 -15.98
N LYS A 260 7.43 -8.11 -16.87
CA LYS A 260 6.95 -7.17 -17.87
C LYS A 260 5.90 -7.77 -18.82
N PRO A 261 6.11 -8.94 -19.45
CA PRO A 261 5.12 -9.47 -20.38
C PRO A 261 3.77 -9.77 -19.72
N ARG A 262 3.78 -10.20 -18.45
CA ARG A 262 2.55 -10.47 -17.71
C ARG A 262 1.84 -9.18 -17.31
N LEU A 263 2.60 -8.18 -16.86
CA LEU A 263 2.04 -6.88 -16.53
C LEU A 263 1.42 -6.20 -17.75
N ASP A 264 2.10 -6.25 -18.91
CA ASP A 264 1.59 -5.71 -20.18
C ASP A 264 0.30 -6.43 -20.61
N ALA A 265 0.23 -7.73 -20.41
CA ALA A 265 -0.97 -8.52 -20.75
C ALA A 265 -2.16 -8.14 -19.84
N GLU A 266 -1.95 -8.01 -18.53
CA GLU A 266 -3.01 -7.62 -17.59
C GLU A 266 -3.46 -6.16 -17.81
N LEU A 267 -2.53 -5.22 -18.01
CA LEU A 267 -2.84 -3.83 -18.34
C LEU A 267 -3.57 -3.71 -19.66
N GLY A 268 -3.15 -4.47 -20.68
CA GLY A 268 -3.80 -4.48 -22.01
C GLY A 268 -5.22 -5.05 -21.98
N ALA A 269 -5.50 -5.99 -21.07
CA ALA A 269 -6.83 -6.57 -20.89
C ALA A 269 -7.75 -5.73 -19.98
N PHE A 270 -7.18 -4.81 -19.19
CA PHE A 270 -7.93 -4.03 -18.22
C PHE A 270 -8.73 -2.92 -18.89
N THR A 271 -10.05 -2.93 -18.71
CA THR A 271 -10.98 -2.02 -19.41
C THR A 271 -10.85 -0.56 -19.00
N HIS A 272 -10.24 -0.29 -17.83
CA HIS A 272 -10.01 1.06 -17.31
C HIS A 272 -8.53 1.47 -17.40
N SER A 273 -7.82 1.05 -18.43
CA SER A 273 -6.39 1.31 -18.65
C SER A 273 -6.02 2.79 -18.78
N HIS A 274 -7.03 3.68 -18.95
CA HIS A 274 -6.85 5.15 -18.94
C HIS A 274 -6.58 5.74 -17.56
N LEU A 275 -6.78 4.96 -16.49
CA LEU A 275 -6.50 5.37 -15.13
C LEU A 275 -4.98 5.39 -14.88
N LYS A 276 -4.58 6.16 -13.89
CA LYS A 276 -3.19 6.18 -13.44
C LYS A 276 -2.91 5.01 -12.49
N PHE A 277 -1.77 4.34 -12.69
CA PHE A 277 -1.31 3.23 -11.86
C PHE A 277 0.04 3.53 -11.21
N GLU A 278 0.19 3.12 -9.96
CA GLU A 278 1.45 3.05 -9.23
C GLU A 278 1.61 1.62 -8.70
N PHE A 279 2.67 0.93 -9.11
CA PHE A 279 2.93 -0.44 -8.66
C PHE A 279 4.11 -0.47 -7.70
N PHE A 280 3.91 -1.10 -6.56
CA PHE A 280 4.95 -1.50 -5.64
C PHE A 280 5.19 -3.01 -5.81
N PHE A 281 6.32 -3.39 -6.36
CA PHE A 281 6.74 -4.79 -6.43
C PHE A 281 7.65 -5.11 -5.26
N LEU A 282 7.32 -6.15 -4.53
CA LEU A 282 8.06 -6.54 -3.35
C LEU A 282 8.36 -8.04 -3.36
N PRO A 283 9.54 -8.44 -3.85
CA PRO A 283 10.00 -9.81 -3.73
C PRO A 283 10.36 -10.15 -2.28
N PHE A 284 9.86 -11.26 -1.78
CA PHE A 284 10.18 -11.85 -0.50
C PHE A 284 11.00 -13.13 -0.70
N ALA A 285 11.82 -13.50 0.27
CA ALA A 285 12.37 -14.85 0.33
C ALA A 285 11.23 -15.88 0.55
N SER A 286 10.24 -15.54 1.37
CA SER A 286 9.01 -16.30 1.57
C SER A 286 7.89 -15.36 2.05
N VAL A 287 6.80 -15.30 1.31
CA VAL A 287 5.59 -14.57 1.72
C VAL A 287 4.93 -15.23 2.92
N GLU A 288 4.95 -16.56 2.95
CA GLU A 288 4.39 -17.36 4.04
C GLU A 288 5.11 -17.07 5.36
N ASP A 289 6.45 -16.98 5.34
CA ASP A 289 7.24 -16.67 6.54
C ASP A 289 6.96 -15.24 7.04
N PHE A 290 6.83 -14.27 6.13
CA PHE A 290 6.42 -12.90 6.49
C PHE A 290 5.06 -12.90 7.18
N ARG A 291 4.05 -13.56 6.61
CA ARG A 291 2.70 -13.65 7.19
C ARG A 291 2.70 -14.38 8.53
N GLY A 292 3.40 -15.52 8.61
CA GLY A 292 3.51 -16.30 9.84
C GLY A 292 4.17 -15.52 10.96
N LEU A 293 5.24 -14.79 10.64
CA LEU A 293 5.92 -13.94 11.63
C LEU A 293 5.05 -12.76 12.05
N PHE A 294 4.35 -12.12 11.11
CA PHE A 294 3.42 -11.03 11.41
C PHE A 294 2.36 -11.47 12.43
N LEU A 295 1.68 -12.60 12.18
CA LEU A 295 0.66 -13.13 13.09
C LEU A 295 1.22 -13.52 14.45
N LYS A 296 2.44 -14.04 14.48
CA LYS A 296 3.09 -14.43 15.74
C LYS A 296 3.48 -13.21 16.59
N THR A 297 3.82 -12.09 15.96
CA THR A 297 4.23 -10.86 16.64
C THR A 297 3.01 -10.02 17.03
N LEU A 298 1.94 -10.10 16.25
CA LEU A 298 0.65 -9.47 16.55
C LEU A 298 0.06 -10.05 17.84
#